data_9012a443de9bfcbe145641e4939e5a4c
#
_entry.id   9012a443de9bfcbe145641e4939e5a4c
#
_cell.length_a   1.000
_cell.length_b   1.000
_cell.length_c   1.000
_cell.angle_alpha   90.00
_cell.angle_beta   90.00
_cell.angle_gamma   90.00
#
_symmetry.space_group_name_H-M   'P 1'
#
loop_
_entity.id
_entity.type
_entity.pdbx_description
1 polymer ?
#
loop_
_entity_poly.entity_id
_entity_poly.type
_entity_poly.pdbx_seq_one_letter_code
_entity_poly.pdbx_strand_id
1 'polypeptide(L)'
;MDQELKFAQNEEMEQRKDLLQDSIKILNEREKEILYSRRLTDDPITLEDLSKKFKISRERIRQIENKAFEKLQKHLLNSAKSKNLLPAN
;
A
#
# COMPACT_ATOMS: atom_id res chain seq x y z
N MET A 1 -14.26 -16.47 -23.44
CA MET A 1 -13.55 -16.84 -22.63
C MET A 1 -13.74 -16.14 -21.38
N ASP A 2 -13.32 -15.79 -20.81
CA ASP A 2 -13.14 -15.36 -19.56
C ASP A 2 -13.63 -13.97 -19.22
N GLN A 3 -14.58 -13.44 -19.99
CA GLN A 3 -15.14 -12.14 -19.66
C GLN A 3 -15.86 -12.12 -18.33
N GLU A 4 -16.52 -13.22 -17.99
CA GLU A 4 -17.18 -13.32 -16.70
C GLU A 4 -16.18 -13.34 -15.56
N LEU A 5 -15.08 -14.07 -15.74
CA LEU A 5 -14.03 -14.08 -14.75
C LEU A 5 -13.38 -12.71 -14.59
N LYS A 6 -13.17 -12.01 -15.70
CA LYS A 6 -12.65 -10.66 -15.65
C LYS A 6 -13.58 -9.72 -14.89
N PHE A 7 -14.87 -9.89 -15.06
CA PHE A 7 -15.85 -9.07 -14.37
C PHE A 7 -15.79 -9.28 -12.87
N ALA A 8 -15.77 -10.52 -12.43
CA ALA A 8 -15.68 -10.85 -11.02
C ALA A 8 -14.38 -10.33 -10.42
N GLN A 9 -13.28 -10.50 -11.14
CA GLN A 9 -11.99 -9.99 -10.70
C GLN A 9 -11.99 -8.48 -10.56
N ASN A 10 -12.65 -7.77 -11.46
CA ASN A 10 -12.72 -6.32 -11.41
C ASN A 10 -13.46 -5.83 -10.15
N GLU A 11 -14.53 -6.49 -9.77
CA GLU A 11 -15.27 -6.14 -8.56
C GLU A 11 -14.38 -6.31 -7.32
N GLU A 12 -13.69 -7.43 -7.23
CA GLU A 12 -12.78 -7.68 -6.12
C GLU A 12 -11.65 -6.64 -6.09
N MET A 13 -11.13 -6.31 -7.24
CA MET A 13 -10.05 -5.33 -7.33
C MET A 13 -10.53 -3.94 -6.90
N GLU A 14 -11.73 -3.55 -7.24
CA GLU A 14 -12.27 -2.27 -6.82
C GLU A 14 -12.41 -2.19 -5.30
N GLN A 15 -12.92 -3.25 -4.67
CA GLN A 15 -13.02 -3.29 -3.22
C GLN A 15 -11.65 -3.19 -2.56
N ARG A 16 -10.66 -3.89 -3.10
CA ARG A 16 -9.30 -3.83 -2.59
C ARG A 16 -8.69 -2.45 -2.75
N LYS A 17 -8.96 -1.79 -3.88
CA LYS A 17 -8.48 -0.43 -4.12
C LYS A 17 -9.08 0.55 -3.13
N ASP A 18 -10.37 0.42 -2.84
CA ASP A 18 -11.03 1.29 -1.87
C ASP A 18 -10.42 1.13 -0.49
N LEU A 19 -10.20 -0.11 -0.06
CA LEU A 19 -9.56 -0.38 1.21
C LEU A 19 -8.15 0.19 1.27
N LEU A 20 -7.40 0.02 0.18
CA LEU A 20 -6.05 0.53 0.10
C LEU A 20 -6.02 2.06 0.20
N GLN A 21 -6.90 2.73 -0.54
CA GLN A 21 -6.96 4.19 -0.52
C GLN A 21 -7.34 4.70 0.86
N ASP A 22 -8.30 4.07 1.51
CA ASP A 22 -8.68 4.46 2.87
C ASP A 22 -7.53 4.24 3.85
N SER A 23 -6.82 3.14 3.69
CA SER A 23 -5.69 2.83 4.56
C SER A 23 -4.54 3.79 4.37
N ILE A 24 -4.31 4.23 3.14
CA ILE A 24 -3.23 5.17 2.84
C ILE A 24 -3.45 6.51 3.53
N LYS A 25 -4.70 6.88 3.75
CA LYS A 25 -5.02 8.15 4.42
C LYS A 25 -4.48 8.24 5.85
N ILE A 26 -4.19 7.11 6.49
CA ILE A 26 -3.60 7.12 7.82
C ILE A 26 -2.13 7.46 7.82
N LEU A 27 -1.49 7.45 6.66
CA LEU A 27 -0.07 7.74 6.53
C LEU A 27 0.15 9.24 6.34
N ASN A 28 1.28 9.75 6.84
CA ASN A 28 1.64 11.13 6.56
C ASN A 28 2.19 11.26 5.12
N GLU A 29 2.42 12.48 4.68
CA GLU A 29 2.83 12.73 3.29
C GLU A 29 4.13 12.02 2.91
N ARG A 30 5.10 12.04 3.82
CA ARG A 30 6.40 11.39 3.59
C ARG A 30 6.24 9.88 3.50
N GLU A 31 5.48 9.31 4.41
CA GLU A 31 5.21 7.87 4.41
C GLU A 31 4.50 7.43 3.14
N LYS A 32 3.50 8.19 2.72
CA LYS A 32 2.79 7.89 1.48
C LYS A 32 3.73 7.91 0.29
N GLU A 33 4.50 8.97 0.15
CA GLU A 33 5.36 9.13 -1.00
C GLU A 33 6.40 8.02 -1.07
N ILE A 34 7.02 7.71 0.05
CA ILE A 34 8.03 6.66 0.10
C ILE A 34 7.41 5.30 -0.21
N LEU A 35 6.27 5.00 0.39
CA LEU A 35 5.59 3.73 0.15
C LEU A 35 5.17 3.56 -1.30
N TYR A 36 4.56 4.59 -1.89
CA TYR A 36 4.17 4.55 -3.29
C TYR A 36 5.38 4.38 -4.20
N SER A 37 6.44 5.14 -3.95
CA SER A 37 7.63 5.11 -4.79
C SER A 37 8.36 3.77 -4.73
N ARG A 38 8.21 3.04 -3.62
CA ARG A 38 8.93 1.81 -3.41
C ARG A 38 8.12 0.56 -3.67
N ARG A 39 6.83 0.57 -3.33
CA ARG A 39 6.03 -0.66 -3.32
C ARG A 39 4.76 -0.62 -4.15
N LEU A 40 4.27 0.57 -4.45
CA LEU A 40 2.98 0.70 -5.13
C LEU A 40 3.13 1.23 -6.56
N THR A 41 4.28 0.97 -7.17
CA THR A 41 4.55 1.37 -8.54
C THR A 41 5.25 0.23 -9.27
N ASP A 42 5.07 0.19 -10.58
CA ASP A 42 5.75 -0.80 -11.42
C ASP A 42 7.24 -0.47 -11.62
N ASP A 43 7.62 0.76 -11.32
CA ASP A 43 8.99 1.21 -11.52
C ASP A 43 9.51 1.84 -10.22
N PRO A 44 9.94 1.00 -9.27
CA PRO A 44 10.34 1.52 -7.95
C PRO A 44 11.56 2.42 -8.01
N ILE A 45 11.51 3.50 -7.23
CA ILE A 45 12.63 4.41 -7.07
C ILE A 45 13.61 3.81 -6.05
N THR A 46 14.91 4.01 -6.27
CA THR A 46 15.91 3.44 -5.38
C THR A 46 15.94 4.17 -4.04
N LEU A 47 16.46 3.48 -3.02
CA LEU A 47 16.66 4.10 -1.71
C LEU A 47 17.58 5.30 -1.80
N GLU A 48 18.59 5.22 -2.67
CA GLU A 48 19.54 6.31 -2.84
C GLU A 48 18.85 7.56 -3.40
N ASP A 49 18.01 7.38 -4.42
CA ASP A 49 17.30 8.51 -5.01
C ASP A 49 16.35 9.16 -4.01
N LEU A 50 15.64 8.35 -3.24
CA LEU A 50 14.75 8.87 -2.19
C LEU A 50 15.53 9.55 -1.08
N SER A 51 16.68 9.00 -0.73
CA SER A 51 17.57 9.60 0.25
C SER A 51 17.98 11.02 -0.16
N LYS A 52 18.32 11.18 -1.43
CA LYS A 52 18.67 12.49 -1.97
C LYS A 52 17.48 13.44 -1.98
N LYS A 53 16.32 12.92 -2.38
CA LYS A 53 15.12 13.73 -2.49
C LYS A 53 14.68 14.28 -1.12
N PHE A 54 14.69 13.43 -0.10
CA PHE A 54 14.24 13.81 1.24
C PHE A 54 15.38 14.30 2.13
N LYS A 55 16.60 14.20 1.67
CA LYS A 55 17.79 14.65 2.41
C LYS A 55 17.94 13.91 3.75
N ILE A 56 17.69 12.63 3.74
CA ILE A 56 17.89 11.75 4.88
C ILE A 56 18.63 10.50 4.39
N SER A 57 19.11 9.67 5.32
CA SER A 57 19.89 8.50 4.97
C SER A 57 19.03 7.43 4.30
N ARG A 58 19.68 6.55 3.52
CA ARG A 58 18.99 5.40 2.92
C ARG A 58 18.39 4.51 3.99
N GLU A 59 19.09 4.34 5.09
CA GLU A 59 18.58 3.53 6.21
C GLU A 59 17.32 4.14 6.78
N ARG A 60 17.27 5.46 6.90
CA ARG A 60 16.08 6.15 7.39
C ARG A 60 14.91 5.97 6.42
N ILE A 61 15.16 6.04 5.11
CA ILE A 61 14.14 5.78 4.09
C ILE A 61 13.60 4.36 4.26
N ARG A 62 14.48 3.38 4.45
CA ARG A 62 14.07 1.99 4.63
C ARG A 62 13.21 1.83 5.88
N GLN A 63 13.57 2.48 6.97
CA GLN A 63 12.80 2.45 8.21
C GLN A 63 11.40 3.03 8.00
N ILE A 64 11.32 4.16 7.30
CA ILE A 64 10.03 4.80 7.04
C ILE A 64 9.16 3.92 6.15
N GLU A 65 9.76 3.32 5.13
CA GLU A 65 9.05 2.39 4.24
C GLU A 65 8.46 1.22 5.03
N ASN A 66 9.26 0.59 5.87
CA ASN A 66 8.82 -0.55 6.66
C ASN A 66 7.70 -0.17 7.62
N LYS A 67 7.86 0.97 8.27
CA LYS A 67 6.88 1.45 9.23
C LYS A 67 5.56 1.79 8.56
N ALA A 68 5.62 2.45 7.41
CA ALA A 68 4.44 2.77 6.64
C ALA A 68 3.73 1.50 6.19
N PHE A 69 4.48 0.52 5.73
CA PHE A 69 3.92 -0.74 5.28
C PHE A 69 3.24 -1.48 6.43
N GLU A 70 3.85 -1.51 7.60
CA GLU A 70 3.24 -2.11 8.78
C GLU A 70 1.92 -1.45 9.16
N LYS A 71 1.89 -0.12 9.17
CA LYS A 71 0.68 0.63 9.44
C LYS A 71 -0.41 0.28 8.45
N LEU A 72 -0.04 0.23 7.18
CA LEU A 72 -0.97 -0.08 6.11
C LEU A 72 -1.54 -1.49 6.28
N GLN A 73 -0.68 -2.47 6.55
CA GLN A 73 -1.11 -3.86 6.73
C GLN A 73 -2.09 -3.98 7.89
N LYS A 74 -1.76 -3.37 9.03
CA LYS A 74 -2.63 -3.43 10.19
C LYS A 74 -3.99 -2.82 9.92
N HIS A 75 -4.00 -1.68 9.25
CA HIS A 75 -5.25 -1.00 8.94
C HIS A 75 -6.09 -1.82 7.96
N LEU A 76 -5.45 -2.39 6.94
CA LEU A 76 -6.15 -3.23 5.96
C LEU A 76 -6.75 -4.46 6.61
N LEU A 77 -6.01 -5.12 7.49
CA LEU A 77 -6.51 -6.31 8.18
C LEU A 77 -7.71 -5.98 9.05
N ASN A 78 -7.63 -4.88 9.80
CA ASN A 78 -8.73 -4.47 10.65
C ASN A 78 -9.96 -4.08 9.84
N SER A 79 -9.77 -3.34 8.77
CA SER A 79 -10.87 -2.92 7.91
C SER A 79 -11.50 -4.11 7.21
N ALA A 80 -10.68 -5.04 6.72
CA ALA A 80 -11.18 -6.23 6.05
C ALA A 80 -11.97 -7.11 6.99
N LYS A 81 -11.51 -7.26 8.23
CA LYS A 81 -12.25 -8.01 9.26
C LYS A 81 -13.61 -7.37 9.54
N SER A 82 -13.61 -6.04 9.71
CA SER A 82 -14.85 -5.32 10.00
C SER A 82 -15.85 -5.45 8.87
N LYS A 83 -15.38 -5.55 7.64
CA LYS A 83 -16.25 -5.65 6.46
C LYS A 83 -16.43 -7.09 5.99
N ASN A 84 -15.92 -8.05 6.73
CA ASN A 84 -16.00 -9.49 6.37
C ASN A 84 -15.42 -9.78 4.98
N LEU A 85 -14.35 -9.08 4.62
CA LEU A 85 -13.71 -9.27 3.33
C LEU A 85 -12.60 -10.31 3.34
N LEU A 86 -12.22 -10.78 4.53
CA LEU A 86 -11.23 -11.86 4.65
C LEU A 86 -11.95 -13.20 4.74
N PRO A 87 -11.32 -14.27 4.24
CA PRO A 87 -11.91 -15.60 4.38
C PRO A 87 -12.06 -15.95 5.86
N ALA A 88 -13.15 -16.62 6.16
CA ALA A 88 -13.37 -17.08 7.52
C ALA A 88 -12.39 -18.17 7.87
N ASN A 89 -11.84 -18.10 9.05
CA ASN A 89 -10.95 -19.13 9.51
C ASN A 89 -11.35 -19.55 10.85
#